data_628004c488076f41b38e9de0a9c44a8f
#
_entry.id   628004c488076f41b38e9de0a9c44a8f
#
_cell.length_a   1.000
_cell.length_b   1.000
_cell.length_c   1.000
_cell.angle_alpha   90.00
_cell.angle_beta   90.00
_cell.angle_gamma   90.00
#
_symmetry.space_group_name_H-M   'P 1'
#
loop_
_entity.id
_entity.type
_entity.pdbx_description
1 polymer ?
#
loop_
_entity_poly.entity_id
_entity_poly.type
_entity_poly.pdbx_seq_one_letter_code
_entity_poly.pdbx_strand_id
1 'polypeptide(L)'
;MWYRTRVSESAPSAARTTVTLGTATPGGGFPVYGQAVADTINEVDATLDVRPRNTKGSTENVPLLEAGSLDLALVQGEVVHEALTGVGRAPADLRILAAMYSTPGMFVVRADAPYRSIEDLRGRPVAFGARGSGLIILARYVLDGLGLDRDRDFQAVLLDAAGDGPAMVMDGRAAALWGGGIGWPGFTAVARGPAGARFLVPDLDGIQRIQGKHPFLKLMLVPANSYPGQTAELHSVGSWSFIMARLTLADEVAYRLARALHRGEAALGARLAQARETTAANTVAAVARPEMLHPGVRRYLVEAGLLAR
;
A
#
# COMPACT_ATOMS: atom_id res chain seq x y z
N MET A 1 -45.84 -32.86 -39.42
CA MET A 1 -45.37 -32.74 -38.01
C MET A 1 -44.12 -31.90 -38.02
N TRP A 2 -44.23 -30.58 -37.69
CA TRP A 2 -43.14 -29.60 -37.76
C TRP A 2 -42.61 -29.37 -36.35
N TYR A 3 -41.40 -29.80 -36.02
CA TYR A 3 -40.71 -29.47 -34.80
C TYR A 3 -40.15 -28.02 -34.90
N ARG A 4 -40.73 -27.07 -34.15
CA ARG A 4 -40.10 -25.78 -33.91
C ARG A 4 -39.04 -25.89 -32.81
N THR A 5 -37.78 -25.84 -33.20
CA THR A 5 -36.66 -25.65 -32.27
C THR A 5 -36.77 -24.27 -31.67
N ARG A 6 -37.03 -24.19 -30.37
CA ARG A 6 -36.89 -22.91 -29.63
C ARG A 6 -35.40 -22.60 -29.52
N VAL A 7 -34.97 -21.57 -30.23
CA VAL A 7 -33.68 -20.92 -29.95
C VAL A 7 -33.85 -20.21 -28.61
N SER A 8 -33.13 -20.64 -27.60
CA SER A 8 -33.03 -19.94 -26.32
C SER A 8 -32.25 -18.63 -26.55
N GLU A 9 -32.96 -17.51 -26.61
CA GLU A 9 -32.34 -16.20 -26.52
C GLU A 9 -31.69 -16.10 -25.13
N SER A 10 -30.36 -16.13 -25.10
CA SER A 10 -29.59 -15.77 -23.91
C SER A 10 -29.90 -14.32 -23.58
N ALA A 11 -30.41 -14.07 -22.38
CA ALA A 11 -30.63 -12.71 -21.87
C ALA A 11 -29.35 -11.87 -22.03
N PRO A 12 -29.43 -10.61 -22.44
CA PRO A 12 -28.24 -9.76 -22.57
C PRO A 12 -27.54 -9.68 -21.21
N SER A 13 -26.26 -10.07 -21.18
CA SER A 13 -25.40 -9.91 -20.00
C SER A 13 -25.46 -8.42 -19.59
N ALA A 14 -25.94 -8.15 -18.38
CA ALA A 14 -25.98 -6.78 -17.86
C ALA A 14 -24.57 -6.17 -17.99
N ALA A 15 -24.49 -4.98 -18.58
CA ALA A 15 -23.20 -4.31 -18.79
C ALA A 15 -22.49 -4.13 -17.44
N ARG A 16 -21.26 -4.63 -17.34
CA ARG A 16 -20.44 -4.52 -16.13
C ARG A 16 -20.00 -3.07 -15.94
N THR A 17 -19.98 -2.62 -14.69
CA THR A 17 -19.44 -1.30 -14.35
C THR A 17 -17.91 -1.40 -14.31
N THR A 18 -17.22 -0.79 -15.27
CA THR A 18 -15.77 -0.72 -15.29
C THR A 18 -15.28 0.30 -14.26
N VAL A 19 -14.28 -0.07 -13.46
CA VAL A 19 -13.64 0.75 -12.43
C VAL A 19 -12.13 0.66 -12.61
N THR A 20 -11.47 1.77 -12.87
CA THR A 20 -10.00 1.82 -13.02
C THR A 20 -9.33 1.90 -11.65
N LEU A 21 -8.27 1.09 -11.43
CA LEU A 21 -7.49 1.05 -10.19
C LEU A 21 -6.02 1.37 -10.46
N GLY A 22 -5.57 2.57 -10.10
CA GLY A 22 -4.16 2.95 -10.16
C GLY A 22 -3.31 2.19 -9.14
N THR A 23 -2.18 1.64 -9.57
CA THR A 23 -1.28 0.85 -8.71
C THR A 23 0.08 1.54 -8.54
N ALA A 24 1.16 0.97 -9.07
CA ALA A 24 2.51 1.54 -9.06
C ALA A 24 3.36 0.92 -10.18
N THR A 25 4.69 1.15 -10.12
CA THR A 25 5.65 0.55 -11.05
C THR A 25 5.75 -0.97 -10.88
N PRO A 26 6.00 -1.72 -11.96
CA PRO A 26 6.22 -3.17 -11.89
C PRO A 26 7.30 -3.55 -10.86
N GLY A 27 7.16 -4.74 -10.26
CA GLY A 27 8.08 -5.25 -9.24
C GLY A 27 7.84 -4.70 -7.83
N GLY A 28 6.94 -3.72 -7.66
CA GLY A 28 6.50 -3.23 -6.35
C GLY A 28 5.35 -4.05 -5.76
N GLY A 29 5.01 -3.79 -4.50
CA GLY A 29 3.90 -4.46 -3.82
C GLY A 29 2.51 -4.07 -4.36
N PHE A 30 2.31 -2.80 -4.73
CA PHE A 30 1.01 -2.30 -5.19
C PHE A 30 0.48 -2.99 -6.45
N PRO A 31 1.28 -3.25 -7.52
CA PRO A 31 0.77 -4.01 -8.67
C PRO A 31 0.27 -5.41 -8.32
N VAL A 32 1.01 -6.14 -7.48
CA VAL A 32 0.61 -7.48 -7.01
C VAL A 32 -0.67 -7.42 -6.17
N TYR A 33 -0.71 -6.49 -5.23
CA TYR A 33 -1.88 -6.28 -4.38
C TYR A 33 -3.10 -5.82 -5.17
N GLY A 34 -2.93 -4.86 -6.08
CA GLY A 34 -4.01 -4.34 -6.92
C GLY A 34 -4.63 -5.41 -7.83
N GLN A 35 -3.81 -6.31 -8.37
CA GLN A 35 -4.32 -7.45 -9.14
C GLN A 35 -5.15 -8.39 -8.25
N ALA A 36 -4.64 -8.76 -7.05
CA ALA A 36 -5.37 -9.62 -6.12
C ALA A 36 -6.72 -9.01 -5.68
N VAL A 37 -6.75 -7.71 -5.42
CA VAL A 37 -7.98 -6.96 -5.10
C VAL A 37 -8.97 -6.99 -6.26
N ALA A 38 -8.51 -6.68 -7.47
CA ALA A 38 -9.35 -6.66 -8.66
C ALA A 38 -9.96 -8.04 -8.95
N ASP A 39 -9.14 -9.08 -8.91
CA ASP A 39 -9.62 -10.46 -9.11
C ASP A 39 -10.67 -10.84 -8.07
N THR A 40 -10.42 -10.52 -6.80
CA THR A 40 -11.35 -10.82 -5.71
C THR A 40 -12.67 -10.08 -5.86
N ILE A 41 -12.65 -8.78 -6.15
CA ILE A 41 -13.89 -7.98 -6.35
C ILE A 41 -14.66 -8.52 -7.55
N ASN A 42 -13.99 -8.76 -8.67
CA ASN A 42 -14.61 -9.23 -9.92
C ASN A 42 -15.23 -10.63 -9.80
N GLU A 43 -14.70 -11.47 -8.94
CA GLU A 43 -15.28 -12.78 -8.62
C GLU A 43 -16.48 -12.69 -7.68
N VAL A 44 -16.41 -11.80 -6.67
CA VAL A 44 -17.48 -11.66 -5.67
C VAL A 44 -18.69 -10.89 -6.23
N ASP A 45 -18.46 -9.91 -7.10
CA ASP A 45 -19.54 -9.13 -7.75
C ASP A 45 -19.33 -9.09 -9.27
N ALA A 46 -19.98 -10.02 -9.98
CA ALA A 46 -19.86 -10.17 -11.43
C ALA A 46 -20.40 -8.95 -12.23
N THR A 47 -21.02 -7.97 -11.57
CA THR A 47 -21.49 -6.73 -12.19
C THR A 47 -20.44 -5.60 -12.11
N LEU A 48 -19.31 -5.85 -11.45
CA LEU A 48 -18.12 -4.99 -11.43
C LEU A 48 -17.03 -5.55 -12.36
N ASP A 49 -16.20 -4.64 -12.88
CA ASP A 49 -15.03 -4.93 -13.69
C ASP A 49 -13.90 -3.99 -13.28
N VAL A 50 -13.24 -4.35 -12.15
CA VAL A 50 -12.09 -3.58 -11.64
C VAL A 50 -10.86 -3.91 -12.47
N ARG A 51 -10.23 -2.88 -13.03
CA ARG A 51 -9.07 -3.00 -13.93
C ARG A 51 -7.85 -2.29 -13.34
N PRO A 52 -6.83 -3.03 -12.89
CA PRO A 52 -5.58 -2.44 -12.45
C PRO A 52 -4.86 -1.74 -13.60
N ARG A 53 -4.25 -0.59 -13.29
CA ARG A 53 -3.42 0.19 -14.21
C ARG A 53 -2.11 0.54 -13.52
N ASN A 54 -0.98 0.23 -14.13
CA ASN A 54 0.32 0.66 -13.63
C ASN A 54 0.47 2.18 -13.72
N THR A 55 1.04 2.75 -12.68
CA THR A 55 1.39 4.16 -12.53
C THR A 55 2.80 4.29 -11.98
N LYS A 56 3.25 5.49 -11.66
CA LYS A 56 4.51 5.69 -10.94
C LYS A 56 4.38 5.46 -9.42
N GLY A 57 3.14 5.37 -8.90
CA GLY A 57 2.84 5.13 -7.48
C GLY A 57 2.03 6.26 -6.84
N SER A 58 2.04 6.31 -5.52
CA SER A 58 1.14 7.14 -4.70
C SER A 58 1.14 8.62 -5.07
N THR A 59 2.30 9.20 -5.38
CA THR A 59 2.42 10.63 -5.70
C THR A 59 1.85 11.00 -7.08
N GLU A 60 1.76 10.04 -8.02
CA GLU A 60 1.06 10.21 -9.29
C GLU A 60 -0.43 9.85 -9.15
N ASN A 61 -0.75 8.88 -8.31
CA ASN A 61 -2.11 8.38 -8.14
C ASN A 61 -3.06 9.47 -7.62
N VAL A 62 -2.62 10.29 -6.67
CA VAL A 62 -3.43 11.37 -6.11
C VAL A 62 -3.89 12.37 -7.21
N PRO A 63 -3.01 13.00 -7.99
CA PRO A 63 -3.45 13.91 -9.06
C PRO A 63 -4.27 13.21 -10.16
N LEU A 64 -4.04 11.92 -10.45
CA LEU A 64 -4.86 11.17 -11.41
C LEU A 64 -6.29 10.92 -10.91
N LEU A 65 -6.47 10.70 -9.60
CA LEU A 65 -7.79 10.62 -8.97
C LEU A 65 -8.52 11.98 -9.03
N GLU A 66 -7.82 13.07 -8.69
CA GLU A 66 -8.38 14.44 -8.74
C GLU A 66 -8.79 14.85 -10.16
N ALA A 67 -8.01 14.44 -11.16
CA ALA A 67 -8.33 14.68 -12.56
C ALA A 67 -9.42 13.74 -13.11
N GLY A 68 -9.91 12.77 -12.32
CA GLY A 68 -10.88 11.77 -12.78
C GLY A 68 -10.32 10.75 -13.80
N SER A 69 -8.99 10.69 -13.95
CA SER A 69 -8.32 9.74 -14.84
C SER A 69 -8.23 8.33 -14.24
N LEU A 70 -8.49 8.21 -12.95
CA LEU A 70 -8.67 6.97 -12.19
C LEU A 70 -9.93 7.07 -11.35
N ASP A 71 -10.62 5.94 -11.15
CA ASP A 71 -11.74 5.83 -10.22
C ASP A 71 -11.25 5.52 -8.81
N LEU A 72 -10.30 4.62 -8.71
CA LEU A 72 -9.62 4.17 -7.50
C LEU A 72 -8.11 4.24 -7.69
N ALA A 73 -7.38 4.36 -6.58
CA ALA A 73 -5.94 4.18 -6.59
C ALA A 73 -5.41 3.70 -5.23
N LEU A 74 -4.29 2.97 -5.29
CA LEU A 74 -3.54 2.56 -4.11
C LEU A 74 -2.64 3.71 -3.68
N VAL A 75 -2.77 4.16 -2.45
CA VAL A 75 -2.02 5.32 -1.93
C VAL A 75 -1.49 5.01 -0.54
N GLN A 76 -0.21 5.26 -0.34
CA GLN A 76 0.43 5.10 0.95
C GLN A 76 -0.03 6.16 1.94
N GLY A 77 -0.11 5.81 3.22
CA GLY A 77 -0.76 6.63 4.23
C GLY A 77 -0.14 8.01 4.44
N GLU A 78 1.15 8.17 4.28
CA GLU A 78 1.83 9.47 4.36
C GLU A 78 1.35 10.38 3.23
N VAL A 79 1.20 9.84 2.03
CA VAL A 79 0.70 10.59 0.87
C VAL A 79 -0.79 10.89 1.04
N VAL A 80 -1.58 9.96 1.62
CA VAL A 80 -2.98 10.22 2.00
C VAL A 80 -3.05 11.33 3.03
N HIS A 81 -2.20 11.28 4.07
CA HIS A 81 -2.12 12.33 5.08
C HIS A 81 -1.84 13.69 4.43
N GLU A 82 -0.79 13.81 3.63
CA GLU A 82 -0.45 15.08 2.95
C GLU A 82 -1.58 15.56 2.03
N ALA A 83 -2.16 14.66 1.25
CA ALA A 83 -3.22 15.00 0.33
C ALA A 83 -4.48 15.51 1.04
N LEU A 84 -4.94 14.82 2.09
CA LEU A 84 -6.19 15.19 2.77
C LEU A 84 -6.04 16.34 3.76
N THR A 85 -4.83 16.56 4.33
CA THR A 85 -4.57 17.67 5.27
C THR A 85 -3.96 18.90 4.62
N GLY A 86 -3.54 18.82 3.36
CA GLY A 86 -2.99 19.96 2.63
C GLY A 86 -1.53 20.27 2.97
N VAL A 87 -0.71 19.26 3.28
CA VAL A 87 0.72 19.47 3.51
C VAL A 87 1.43 19.66 2.17
N GLY A 88 2.00 20.86 1.96
CA GLY A 88 2.70 21.21 0.73
C GLY A 88 1.82 21.36 -0.52
N ARG A 89 0.51 21.29 -0.36
CA ARG A 89 -0.51 21.42 -1.42
C ARG A 89 -1.86 21.83 -0.82
N ALA A 90 -2.82 22.23 -1.65
CA ALA A 90 -4.21 22.34 -1.20
C ALA A 90 -4.78 20.94 -0.84
N PRO A 91 -5.66 20.85 0.18
CA PRO A 91 -6.32 19.59 0.53
C PRO A 91 -7.05 18.99 -0.67
N ALA A 92 -6.87 17.71 -0.89
CA ALA A 92 -7.56 16.96 -1.95
C ALA A 92 -8.97 16.56 -1.52
N ASP A 93 -9.92 16.65 -2.43
CA ASP A 93 -11.29 16.18 -2.21
C ASP A 93 -11.44 14.72 -2.64
N LEU A 94 -10.74 13.84 -1.92
CA LEU A 94 -10.72 12.40 -2.13
C LEU A 94 -11.31 11.68 -0.93
N ARG A 95 -11.70 10.44 -1.11
CA ARG A 95 -12.30 9.60 -0.06
C ARG A 95 -11.60 8.24 0.03
N ILE A 96 -11.63 7.66 1.22
CA ILE A 96 -11.11 6.32 1.48
C ILE A 96 -12.21 5.30 1.12
N LEU A 97 -11.83 4.30 0.31
CA LEU A 97 -12.65 3.13 0.03
C LEU A 97 -12.40 2.04 1.08
N ALA A 98 -11.13 1.72 1.33
CA ALA A 98 -10.71 0.69 2.29
C ALA A 98 -9.28 0.92 2.78
N ALA A 99 -8.97 0.46 3.99
CA ALA A 99 -7.59 0.24 4.42
C ALA A 99 -7.02 -1.00 3.72
N MET A 100 -5.75 -0.93 3.33
CA MET A 100 -5.05 -2.03 2.68
C MET A 100 -4.31 -2.89 3.72
N TYR A 101 -3.16 -2.42 4.12
CA TYR A 101 -2.25 -3.08 5.06
C TYR A 101 -1.33 -2.05 5.72
N SER A 102 -0.76 -2.44 6.84
CA SER A 102 0.24 -1.67 7.56
C SER A 102 1.57 -1.62 6.81
N THR A 103 2.24 -0.48 6.87
CA THR A 103 3.51 -0.25 6.16
C THR A 103 4.58 0.23 7.15
N PRO A 104 5.13 -0.67 8.00
CA PRO A 104 6.28 -0.35 8.81
C PRO A 104 7.49 -0.08 7.93
N GLY A 105 8.10 1.11 8.07
CA GLY A 105 9.27 1.52 7.30
C GLY A 105 10.55 0.88 7.83
N MET A 106 11.32 0.22 6.95
CA MET A 106 12.56 -0.49 7.33
C MET A 106 13.59 -0.39 6.22
N PHE A 107 14.86 -0.59 6.61
CA PHE A 107 15.91 -0.90 5.64
C PHE A 107 16.20 -2.39 5.66
N VAL A 108 16.46 -2.97 4.50
CA VAL A 108 17.06 -4.30 4.37
C VAL A 108 18.48 -4.17 3.85
N VAL A 109 19.39 -4.91 4.48
CA VAL A 109 20.79 -5.05 4.10
C VAL A 109 21.13 -6.53 3.96
N ARG A 110 22.22 -6.87 3.29
CA ARG A 110 22.73 -8.24 3.29
C ARG A 110 23.10 -8.65 4.74
N ALA A 111 22.84 -9.89 5.13
CA ALA A 111 23.12 -10.36 6.48
C ALA A 111 24.62 -10.35 6.82
N ASP A 112 25.49 -10.55 5.81
CA ASP A 112 26.97 -10.52 5.95
C ASP A 112 27.55 -9.08 5.95
N ALA A 113 26.74 -8.04 5.66
CA ALA A 113 27.18 -6.66 5.69
C ALA A 113 27.46 -6.17 7.13
N PRO A 114 28.37 -5.18 7.32
CA PRO A 114 28.75 -4.71 8.65
C PRO A 114 27.68 -3.84 9.34
N TYR A 115 26.64 -3.44 8.62
CA TYR A 115 25.61 -2.50 9.10
C TYR A 115 24.72 -3.12 10.18
N ARG A 116 24.51 -2.41 11.29
CA ARG A 116 23.71 -2.84 12.46
C ARG A 116 22.64 -1.82 12.85
N SER A 117 22.81 -0.56 12.45
CA SER A 117 21.90 0.55 12.70
C SER A 117 21.63 1.35 11.41
N ILE A 118 20.65 2.24 11.45
CA ILE A 118 20.36 3.17 10.34
C ILE A 118 21.53 4.15 10.15
N GLU A 119 22.17 4.54 11.25
CA GLU A 119 23.31 5.45 11.28
C GLU A 119 24.53 4.89 10.54
N ASP A 120 24.74 3.57 10.55
CA ASP A 120 25.83 2.91 9.83
C ASP A 120 25.72 3.07 8.29
N LEU A 121 24.55 3.42 7.80
CA LEU A 121 24.28 3.67 6.39
C LEU A 121 24.68 5.08 5.93
N ARG A 122 25.09 5.98 6.84
CA ARG A 122 25.53 7.34 6.47
C ARG A 122 26.66 7.31 5.46
N GLY A 123 26.54 8.14 4.43
CA GLY A 123 27.50 8.22 3.33
C GLY A 123 27.50 7.01 2.39
N ARG A 124 26.59 6.04 2.57
CA ARG A 124 26.51 4.84 1.73
C ARG A 124 25.46 5.01 0.62
N PRO A 125 25.60 4.32 -0.52
CA PRO A 125 24.55 4.26 -1.53
C PRO A 125 23.37 3.46 -0.95
N VAL A 126 22.19 4.10 -0.91
CA VAL A 126 20.93 3.52 -0.39
C VAL A 126 19.84 3.67 -1.44
N ALA A 127 19.20 2.56 -1.82
CA ALA A 127 18.05 2.55 -2.71
C ALA A 127 16.79 2.91 -1.91
N PHE A 128 16.20 4.10 -2.18
CA PHE A 128 15.02 4.60 -1.46
C PHE A 128 13.69 4.27 -2.13
N GLY A 129 13.70 3.53 -3.23
CA GLY A 129 12.51 3.13 -3.96
C GLY A 129 12.29 3.91 -5.26
N ALA A 130 11.19 3.62 -5.94
CA ALA A 130 10.84 4.26 -7.20
C ALA A 130 10.41 5.72 -6.99
N ARG A 131 10.78 6.61 -7.93
CA ARG A 131 10.60 8.09 -7.84
C ARG A 131 9.18 8.54 -7.47
N GLY A 132 8.15 7.84 -7.93
CA GLY A 132 6.75 8.15 -7.62
C GLY A 132 6.17 7.39 -6.41
N SER A 133 6.98 6.58 -5.73
CA SER A 133 6.55 5.74 -4.61
C SER A 133 6.25 6.56 -3.36
N GLY A 134 5.18 6.23 -2.65
CA GLY A 134 4.90 6.76 -1.32
C GLY A 134 5.94 6.37 -0.27
N LEU A 135 6.69 5.28 -0.49
CA LEU A 135 7.81 4.88 0.40
C LEU A 135 8.88 5.96 0.52
N ILE A 136 9.09 6.79 -0.51
CA ILE A 136 10.02 7.93 -0.44
C ILE A 136 9.50 8.99 0.54
N ILE A 137 8.18 9.17 0.61
CA ILE A 137 7.55 10.11 1.56
C ILE A 137 7.66 9.56 2.99
N LEU A 138 7.40 8.25 3.19
CA LEU A 138 7.65 7.62 4.49
C LEU A 138 9.11 7.76 4.92
N ALA A 139 10.07 7.50 4.02
CA ALA A 139 11.49 7.68 4.31
C ALA A 139 11.80 9.10 4.79
N ARG A 140 11.23 10.12 4.14
CA ARG A 140 11.43 11.51 4.53
C ARG A 140 10.97 11.76 5.97
N TYR A 141 9.79 11.29 6.36
CA TYR A 141 9.26 11.47 7.71
C TYR A 141 10.05 10.69 8.76
N VAL A 142 10.42 9.44 8.47
CA VAL A 142 11.22 8.61 9.38
C VAL A 142 12.61 9.21 9.59
N LEU A 143 13.30 9.55 8.52
CA LEU A 143 14.63 10.14 8.60
C LEU A 143 14.60 11.51 9.30
N ASP A 144 13.63 12.37 8.97
CA ASP A 144 13.46 13.67 9.61
C ASP A 144 13.25 13.55 11.14
N GLY A 145 12.46 12.56 11.58
CA GLY A 145 12.29 12.26 13.01
C GLY A 145 13.56 11.74 13.68
N LEU A 146 14.43 11.07 12.94
CA LEU A 146 15.74 10.63 13.41
C LEU A 146 16.82 11.73 13.35
N GLY A 147 16.50 12.91 12.79
CA GLY A 147 17.49 13.99 12.57
C GLY A 147 18.41 13.71 11.37
N LEU A 148 17.97 12.86 10.45
CA LEU A 148 18.67 12.50 9.23
C LEU A 148 17.97 13.12 8.00
N ASP A 149 18.73 13.31 6.94
CA ASP A 149 18.23 13.76 5.64
C ASP A 149 18.70 12.81 4.54
N ARG A 150 17.78 12.37 3.69
CA ARG A 150 18.05 11.40 2.63
C ARG A 150 19.17 11.86 1.68
N ASP A 151 19.13 13.10 1.27
CA ASP A 151 20.00 13.62 0.20
C ASP A 151 21.34 14.16 0.75
N ARG A 152 21.39 14.49 2.05
CA ARG A 152 22.59 14.98 2.74
C ARG A 152 23.36 13.85 3.43
N ASP A 153 22.66 12.93 4.09
CA ASP A 153 23.31 11.92 4.95
C ASP A 153 23.59 10.59 4.21
N PHE A 154 23.02 10.39 3.02
CA PHE A 154 23.17 9.18 2.21
C PHE A 154 23.53 9.51 0.76
N GLN A 155 24.07 8.54 0.04
CA GLN A 155 24.10 8.58 -1.44
C GLN A 155 22.77 8.02 -1.94
N ALA A 156 21.77 8.89 -2.06
CA ALA A 156 20.40 8.47 -2.35
C ALA A 156 20.25 7.97 -3.79
N VAL A 157 19.84 6.70 -3.96
CA VAL A 157 19.51 6.10 -5.24
C VAL A 157 18.00 6.01 -5.37
N LEU A 158 17.44 6.77 -6.32
CA LEU A 158 16.03 6.69 -6.69
C LEU A 158 15.89 5.79 -7.91
N LEU A 159 15.01 4.80 -7.81
CA LEU A 159 14.81 3.78 -8.83
C LEU A 159 13.77 4.24 -9.87
N ASP A 160 13.89 3.73 -11.09
CA ASP A 160 12.86 3.88 -12.11
C ASP A 160 11.72 2.86 -11.90
N ALA A 161 12.07 1.64 -11.47
CA ALA A 161 11.12 0.62 -11.05
C ALA A 161 11.50 0.03 -9.68
N ALA A 162 10.50 -0.27 -8.85
CA ALA A 162 10.73 -0.82 -7.50
C ALA A 162 11.46 -2.18 -7.52
N GLY A 163 11.30 -2.94 -8.61
CA GLY A 163 11.94 -4.25 -8.80
C GLY A 163 13.47 -4.21 -8.94
N ASP A 164 14.08 -3.04 -9.22
CA ASP A 164 15.53 -2.92 -9.42
C ASP A 164 16.30 -2.95 -8.10
N GLY A 165 15.68 -2.49 -7.01
CA GLY A 165 16.34 -2.30 -5.72
C GLY A 165 16.97 -3.55 -5.10
N PRO A 166 16.26 -4.70 -5.05
CA PRO A 166 16.81 -5.92 -4.46
C PRO A 166 18.10 -6.38 -5.10
N ALA A 167 18.21 -6.32 -6.44
CA ALA A 167 19.43 -6.70 -7.15
C ALA A 167 20.61 -5.83 -6.75
N MET A 168 20.39 -4.51 -6.59
CA MET A 168 21.44 -3.57 -6.18
C MET A 168 21.99 -3.86 -4.78
N VAL A 169 21.15 -4.35 -3.85
CA VAL A 169 21.63 -4.76 -2.52
C VAL A 169 22.39 -6.08 -2.62
N MET A 170 21.89 -7.05 -3.36
CA MET A 170 22.50 -8.37 -3.48
C MET A 170 23.88 -8.32 -4.15
N ASP A 171 24.07 -7.46 -5.15
CA ASP A 171 25.35 -7.30 -5.86
C ASP A 171 26.27 -6.22 -5.26
N GLY A 172 25.83 -5.52 -4.21
CA GLY A 172 26.63 -4.53 -3.48
C GLY A 172 26.67 -3.14 -4.07
N ARG A 173 25.89 -2.84 -5.13
CA ARG A 173 25.75 -1.48 -5.67
C ARG A 173 24.99 -0.55 -4.71
N ALA A 174 24.14 -1.10 -3.86
CA ALA A 174 23.55 -0.38 -2.75
C ALA A 174 23.84 -1.11 -1.42
N ALA A 175 24.12 -0.36 -0.37
CA ALA A 175 24.31 -0.88 0.98
C ALA A 175 23.00 -1.36 1.58
N ALA A 176 21.91 -0.68 1.25
CA ALA A 176 20.56 -0.97 1.76
C ALA A 176 19.47 -0.67 0.72
N LEU A 177 18.32 -1.33 0.90
CA LEU A 177 17.06 -0.97 0.26
C LEU A 177 16.07 -0.53 1.33
N TRP A 178 15.51 0.66 1.18
CA TRP A 178 14.39 1.14 1.96
C TRP A 178 13.07 0.58 1.43
N GLY A 179 12.19 0.20 2.33
CA GLY A 179 10.86 -0.29 1.97
C GLY A 179 9.94 -0.41 3.17
N GLY A 180 8.81 -1.07 2.99
CA GLY A 180 7.84 -1.29 4.06
C GLY A 180 6.74 -2.26 3.67
N GLY A 181 6.03 -2.74 4.67
CA GLY A 181 4.94 -3.71 4.54
C GLY A 181 5.38 -5.16 4.73
N ILE A 182 4.59 -5.92 5.48
CA ILE A 182 4.87 -7.34 5.77
C ILE A 182 4.76 -8.15 4.47
N GLY A 183 5.77 -8.97 4.18
CA GLY A 183 5.80 -9.78 2.96
C GLY A 183 6.11 -9.01 1.68
N TRP A 184 6.59 -7.75 1.79
CA TRP A 184 6.92 -6.96 0.60
C TRP A 184 7.92 -7.69 -0.32
N PRO A 185 7.63 -7.77 -1.66
CA PRO A 185 8.45 -8.54 -2.61
C PRO A 185 9.94 -8.14 -2.59
N GLY A 186 10.25 -6.85 -2.48
CA GLY A 186 11.63 -6.36 -2.45
C GLY A 186 12.43 -6.90 -1.28
N PHE A 187 11.87 -6.93 -0.09
CA PHE A 187 12.51 -7.50 1.10
C PHE A 187 12.63 -9.02 1.02
N THR A 188 11.57 -9.67 0.54
CA THR A 188 11.57 -11.13 0.35
C THR A 188 12.66 -11.57 -0.64
N ALA A 189 12.89 -10.80 -1.70
CA ALA A 189 13.93 -11.09 -2.70
C ALA A 189 15.34 -11.04 -2.07
N VAL A 190 15.65 -9.99 -1.29
CA VAL A 190 16.94 -9.88 -0.58
C VAL A 190 17.09 -11.00 0.45
N ALA A 191 16.03 -11.28 1.22
CA ALA A 191 16.06 -12.30 2.27
C ALA A 191 16.25 -13.73 1.73
N ARG A 192 15.78 -14.00 0.51
CA ARG A 192 16.02 -15.27 -0.20
C ARG A 192 17.35 -15.29 -0.97
N GLY A 193 18.03 -14.17 -1.07
CA GLY A 193 19.35 -14.08 -1.70
C GLY A 193 20.42 -14.89 -0.96
N PRO A 194 21.56 -15.17 -1.60
CA PRO A 194 22.59 -16.09 -1.06
C PRO A 194 23.19 -15.61 0.27
N ALA A 195 23.25 -14.31 0.52
CA ALA A 195 23.75 -13.73 1.77
C ALA A 195 22.70 -13.66 2.88
N GLY A 196 21.40 -13.88 2.56
CA GLY A 196 20.31 -13.59 3.48
C GLY A 196 20.13 -12.10 3.73
N ALA A 197 19.28 -11.75 4.69
CA ALA A 197 18.95 -10.36 5.02
C ALA A 197 19.09 -10.07 6.52
N ARG A 198 19.40 -8.80 6.82
CA ARG A 198 19.19 -8.17 8.12
C ARG A 198 18.30 -6.94 7.89
N PHE A 199 17.35 -6.74 8.82
CA PHE A 199 16.48 -5.58 8.80
C PHE A 199 16.99 -4.55 9.82
N LEU A 200 17.06 -3.29 9.41
CA LEU A 200 17.41 -2.17 10.28
C LEU A 200 16.16 -1.33 10.48
N VAL A 201 15.80 -1.12 11.73
CA VAL A 201 14.64 -0.32 12.18
C VAL A 201 15.13 0.73 13.16
N PRO A 202 14.37 1.82 13.38
CA PRO A 202 14.67 2.75 14.46
C PRO A 202 14.70 2.03 15.81
N ASP A 203 15.59 2.44 16.71
CA ASP A 203 15.55 2.04 18.11
C ASP A 203 14.35 2.67 18.83
N LEU A 204 14.12 2.31 20.10
CA LEU A 204 12.99 2.81 20.87
C LEU A 204 12.99 4.34 21.01
N ASP A 205 14.16 4.94 21.25
CA ASP A 205 14.31 6.39 21.35
C ASP A 205 14.06 7.06 19.98
N GLY A 206 14.53 6.44 18.92
CA GLY A 206 14.24 6.86 17.54
C GLY A 206 12.76 6.84 17.22
N ILE A 207 12.06 5.76 17.61
CA ILE A 207 10.60 5.65 17.46
C ILE A 207 9.89 6.82 18.18
N GLN A 208 10.28 7.10 19.44
CA GLN A 208 9.71 8.20 20.22
C GLN A 208 9.97 9.56 19.57
N ARG A 209 11.18 9.81 19.07
CA ARG A 209 11.51 11.05 18.35
C ARG A 209 10.68 11.21 17.08
N ILE A 210 10.54 10.14 16.29
CA ILE A 210 9.74 10.15 15.06
C ILE A 210 8.29 10.46 15.39
N GLN A 211 7.69 9.78 16.37
CA GLN A 211 6.29 9.98 16.73
C GLN A 211 6.04 11.35 17.40
N GLY A 212 7.02 11.86 18.17
CA GLY A 212 6.96 13.20 18.75
C GLY A 212 6.92 14.30 17.69
N LYS A 213 7.65 14.12 16.59
CA LYS A 213 7.69 15.08 15.47
C LYS A 213 6.56 14.85 14.46
N HIS A 214 6.18 13.60 14.23
CA HIS A 214 5.19 13.16 13.24
C HIS A 214 4.13 12.24 13.88
N PRO A 215 3.18 12.79 14.68
CA PRO A 215 2.25 11.99 15.50
C PRO A 215 1.23 11.18 14.68
N PHE A 216 1.10 11.44 13.38
CA PHE A 216 0.27 10.62 12.50
C PHE A 216 0.91 9.26 12.17
N LEU A 217 2.26 9.13 12.28
CA LEU A 217 2.94 7.85 12.18
C LEU A 217 2.71 7.02 13.44
N LYS A 218 2.44 5.73 13.25
CA LYS A 218 2.13 4.83 14.36
C LYS A 218 3.25 3.82 14.57
N LEU A 219 3.42 3.39 15.82
CA LEU A 219 4.20 2.19 16.12
C LEU A 219 3.58 1.00 15.40
N MET A 220 4.38 0.26 14.70
CA MET A 220 3.99 -0.93 13.94
C MET A 220 4.90 -2.08 14.24
N LEU A 221 4.28 -3.26 14.31
CA LEU A 221 4.93 -4.52 14.62
C LEU A 221 5.13 -5.32 13.33
N VAL A 222 6.34 -5.84 13.14
CA VAL A 222 6.63 -6.87 12.15
C VAL A 222 6.84 -8.18 12.90
N PRO A 223 5.89 -9.11 12.86
CA PRO A 223 6.00 -10.38 13.59
C PRO A 223 7.25 -11.16 13.21
N ALA A 224 7.78 -11.93 14.13
CA ALA A 224 8.86 -12.87 13.83
C ALA A 224 8.45 -13.80 12.68
N ASN A 225 9.41 -14.18 11.85
CA ASN A 225 9.24 -15.03 10.68
C ASN A 225 8.38 -14.41 9.53
N SER A 226 8.21 -13.09 9.52
CA SER A 226 7.62 -12.37 8.38
C SER A 226 8.49 -12.45 7.13
N TYR A 227 9.80 -12.64 7.29
CA TYR A 227 10.76 -12.82 6.19
C TYR A 227 11.72 -13.97 6.50
N PRO A 228 12.28 -14.65 5.48
CA PRO A 228 13.31 -15.67 5.67
C PRO A 228 14.47 -15.15 6.53
N GLY A 229 14.82 -15.87 7.59
CA GLY A 229 15.91 -15.52 8.50
C GLY A 229 15.62 -14.42 9.52
N GLN A 230 14.46 -13.78 9.48
CA GLN A 230 14.04 -12.83 10.51
C GLN A 230 13.35 -13.59 11.66
N THR A 231 14.10 -13.93 12.70
CA THR A 231 13.62 -14.76 13.82
C THR A 231 13.05 -13.95 14.98
N ALA A 232 13.38 -12.67 15.09
CA ALA A 232 12.88 -11.77 16.12
C ALA A 232 11.78 -10.85 15.58
N GLU A 233 10.87 -10.46 16.45
CA GLU A 233 9.91 -9.40 16.20
C GLU A 233 10.64 -8.06 16.01
N LEU A 234 10.16 -7.20 15.10
CA LEU A 234 10.73 -5.88 14.87
C LEU A 234 9.66 -4.81 15.13
N HIS A 235 10.08 -3.75 15.79
CA HIS A 235 9.27 -2.56 16.00
C HIS A 235 9.73 -1.46 15.06
N SER A 236 8.80 -0.83 14.36
CA SER A 236 9.11 0.32 13.52
C SER A 236 7.95 1.32 13.54
N VAL A 237 8.03 2.33 12.73
CA VAL A 237 6.96 3.31 12.54
C VAL A 237 6.48 3.30 11.10
N GLY A 238 5.22 3.66 10.90
CA GLY A 238 4.63 3.74 9.59
C GLY A 238 3.18 4.15 9.64
N SER A 239 2.48 3.90 8.55
CA SER A 239 1.05 4.15 8.43
C SER A 239 0.34 3.02 7.68
N TRP A 240 -0.98 3.05 7.68
CA TRP A 240 -1.78 2.21 6.79
C TRP A 240 -1.73 2.77 5.37
N SER A 241 -1.63 1.89 4.39
CA SER A 241 -1.93 2.23 3.00
C SER A 241 -3.45 2.11 2.75
N PHE A 242 -3.97 2.86 1.77
CA PHE A 242 -5.40 2.91 1.51
C PHE A 242 -5.71 2.73 0.01
N ILE A 243 -6.87 2.14 -0.26
CA ILE A 243 -7.54 2.28 -1.55
C ILE A 243 -8.32 3.59 -1.46
N MET A 244 -7.90 4.59 -2.25
CA MET A 244 -8.55 5.89 -2.36
C MET A 244 -9.50 5.90 -3.53
N ALA A 245 -10.57 6.67 -3.41
CA ALA A 245 -11.56 6.91 -4.46
C ALA A 245 -11.67 8.40 -4.78
N ARG A 246 -11.91 8.75 -6.05
CA ARG A 246 -12.35 10.10 -6.40
C ARG A 246 -13.74 10.37 -5.79
N LEU A 247 -14.00 11.59 -5.35
CA LEU A 247 -15.28 11.95 -4.72
C LEU A 247 -16.48 11.71 -5.66
N THR A 248 -16.28 11.91 -6.95
CA THR A 248 -17.34 11.77 -7.97
C THR A 248 -17.62 10.33 -8.40
N LEU A 249 -16.98 9.33 -7.77
CA LEU A 249 -17.38 7.93 -7.93
C LEU A 249 -18.80 7.75 -7.38
N ALA A 250 -19.68 7.10 -8.14
CA ALA A 250 -21.06 6.95 -7.70
C ALA A 250 -21.18 6.16 -6.39
N ASP A 251 -21.99 6.64 -5.45
CA ASP A 251 -22.17 6.02 -4.13
C ASP A 251 -22.52 4.54 -4.21
N GLU A 252 -23.36 4.15 -5.17
CA GLU A 252 -23.74 2.76 -5.35
C GLU A 252 -22.57 1.89 -5.82
N VAL A 253 -21.66 2.44 -6.65
CA VAL A 253 -20.45 1.72 -7.06
C VAL A 253 -19.52 1.55 -5.87
N ALA A 254 -19.28 2.60 -5.09
CA ALA A 254 -18.45 2.53 -3.89
C ALA A 254 -19.02 1.57 -2.82
N TYR A 255 -20.35 1.57 -2.64
CA TYR A 255 -21.05 0.62 -1.77
C TYR A 255 -20.78 -0.84 -2.20
N ARG A 256 -20.95 -1.14 -3.50
CA ARG A 256 -20.74 -2.48 -4.03
C ARG A 256 -19.27 -2.92 -3.93
N LEU A 257 -18.33 -2.02 -4.17
CA LEU A 257 -16.90 -2.27 -4.00
C LEU A 257 -16.56 -2.62 -2.54
N ALA A 258 -17.05 -1.83 -1.57
CA ALA A 258 -16.85 -2.11 -0.14
C ALA A 258 -17.47 -3.45 0.27
N ARG A 259 -18.70 -3.74 -0.19
CA ARG A 259 -19.37 -5.01 0.05
C ARG A 259 -18.60 -6.19 -0.54
N ALA A 260 -18.09 -6.05 -1.76
CA ALA A 260 -17.33 -7.11 -2.43
C ALA A 260 -16.00 -7.38 -1.72
N LEU A 261 -15.29 -6.34 -1.30
CA LEU A 261 -14.07 -6.49 -0.49
C LEU A 261 -14.35 -7.20 0.83
N HIS A 262 -15.35 -6.75 1.59
CA HIS A 262 -15.69 -7.37 2.88
C HIS A 262 -16.07 -8.85 2.72
N ARG A 263 -16.91 -9.18 1.73
CA ARG A 263 -17.27 -10.58 1.46
C ARG A 263 -16.10 -11.42 0.95
N GLY A 264 -15.13 -10.78 0.31
CA GLY A 264 -13.95 -11.41 -0.29
C GLY A 264 -12.72 -11.45 0.63
N GLU A 265 -12.76 -10.96 1.87
CA GLU A 265 -11.59 -10.85 2.78
C GLU A 265 -10.80 -12.14 2.91
N ALA A 266 -11.48 -13.26 3.16
CA ALA A 266 -10.83 -14.56 3.31
C ALA A 266 -10.14 -15.03 2.00
N ALA A 267 -10.80 -14.84 0.87
CA ALA A 267 -10.26 -15.19 -0.45
C ALA A 267 -9.06 -14.30 -0.81
N LEU A 268 -9.15 -13.00 -0.54
CA LEU A 268 -8.08 -12.03 -0.76
C LEU A 268 -6.86 -12.36 0.12
N GLY A 269 -7.05 -12.62 1.41
CA GLY A 269 -5.98 -13.02 2.34
C GLY A 269 -5.35 -14.38 2.01
N ALA A 270 -6.09 -15.28 1.37
CA ALA A 270 -5.55 -16.54 0.87
C ALA A 270 -4.69 -16.36 -0.40
N ARG A 271 -5.05 -15.40 -1.27
CA ARG A 271 -4.28 -15.07 -2.49
C ARG A 271 -2.98 -14.35 -2.17
N LEU A 272 -3.00 -13.45 -1.20
CA LEU A 272 -1.86 -12.62 -0.84
C LEU A 272 -1.78 -12.44 0.67
N ALA A 273 -0.74 -12.98 1.29
CA ALA A 273 -0.58 -12.93 2.75
C ALA A 273 -0.65 -11.51 3.31
N GLN A 274 -0.06 -10.52 2.61
CA GLN A 274 -0.11 -9.10 2.98
C GLN A 274 -1.55 -8.56 3.04
N ALA A 275 -2.44 -9.06 2.20
CA ALA A 275 -3.83 -8.62 2.15
C ALA A 275 -4.72 -9.21 3.26
N ARG A 276 -4.19 -10.02 4.16
CA ARG A 276 -4.92 -10.48 5.37
C ARG A 276 -5.30 -9.34 6.30
N GLU A 277 -4.59 -8.22 6.20
CA GLU A 277 -4.92 -7.00 6.94
C GLU A 277 -6.03 -6.17 6.26
N THR A 278 -6.38 -6.48 5.00
CA THR A 278 -7.43 -5.77 4.24
C THR A 278 -8.80 -6.26 4.70
N THR A 279 -9.30 -5.66 5.77
CA THR A 279 -10.61 -6.00 6.34
C THR A 279 -11.46 -4.76 6.54
N ALA A 280 -12.78 -4.94 6.56
CA ALA A 280 -13.72 -3.86 6.88
C ALA A 280 -13.51 -3.34 8.32
N ALA A 281 -13.16 -4.24 9.26
CA ALA A 281 -12.83 -3.87 10.64
C ALA A 281 -11.58 -2.97 10.69
N ASN A 282 -10.50 -3.35 9.98
CA ASN A 282 -9.29 -2.52 9.90
C ASN A 282 -9.54 -1.21 9.17
N THR A 283 -10.43 -1.19 8.18
CA THR A 283 -10.84 0.06 7.52
C THR A 283 -11.46 1.03 8.51
N VAL A 284 -12.38 0.56 9.35
CA VAL A 284 -12.99 1.40 10.41
C VAL A 284 -11.95 1.86 11.42
N ALA A 285 -11.03 0.97 11.84
CA ALA A 285 -10.02 1.28 12.84
C ALA A 285 -8.91 2.23 12.33
N ALA A 286 -8.55 2.15 11.04
CA ALA A 286 -7.48 2.96 10.45
C ALA A 286 -7.92 4.37 10.06
N VAL A 287 -9.22 4.60 9.86
CA VAL A 287 -9.75 5.90 9.44
C VAL A 287 -9.98 6.79 10.65
N ALA A 288 -9.29 7.94 10.68
CA ALA A 288 -9.35 8.86 11.82
C ALA A 288 -10.74 9.48 12.05
N ARG A 289 -11.51 9.67 11.00
CA ARG A 289 -12.86 10.25 11.04
C ARG A 289 -13.74 9.60 9.96
N PRO A 290 -14.98 9.20 10.27
CA PRO A 290 -15.89 8.54 9.32
C PRO A 290 -16.15 9.34 8.03
N GLU A 291 -16.04 10.68 8.07
CA GLU A 291 -16.23 11.57 6.92
C GLU A 291 -15.13 11.42 5.85
N MET A 292 -14.00 10.82 6.21
CA MET A 292 -12.94 10.48 5.25
C MET A 292 -13.30 9.28 4.36
N LEU A 293 -14.27 8.45 4.80
CA LEU A 293 -14.81 7.35 4.00
C LEU A 293 -15.66 7.90 2.85
N HIS A 294 -15.67 7.19 1.73
CA HIS A 294 -16.62 7.47 0.66
C HIS A 294 -18.06 7.26 1.16
N PRO A 295 -19.04 8.14 0.81
CA PRO A 295 -20.41 8.01 1.31
C PRO A 295 -21.03 6.63 1.11
N GLY A 296 -20.83 6.02 -0.06
CA GLY A 296 -21.30 4.65 -0.32
C GLY A 296 -20.64 3.60 0.56
N VAL A 297 -19.35 3.76 0.89
CA VAL A 297 -18.62 2.88 1.82
C VAL A 297 -19.19 3.04 3.23
N ARG A 298 -19.34 4.28 3.69
CA ARG A 298 -19.90 4.57 5.01
C ARG A 298 -21.30 3.94 5.17
N ARG A 299 -22.17 4.12 4.16
CA ARG A 299 -23.50 3.50 4.14
C ARG A 299 -23.41 1.98 4.32
N TYR A 300 -22.53 1.32 3.55
CA TYR A 300 -22.34 -0.12 3.65
C TYR A 300 -21.87 -0.55 5.05
N LEU A 301 -20.88 0.13 5.62
CA LEU A 301 -20.32 -0.23 6.94
C LEU A 301 -21.33 -0.04 8.06
N VAL A 302 -22.20 0.98 7.98
CA VAL A 302 -23.31 1.19 8.92
C VAL A 302 -24.34 0.08 8.80
N GLU A 303 -24.77 -0.28 7.58
CA GLU A 303 -25.73 -1.37 7.33
C GLU A 303 -25.17 -2.74 7.75
N ALA A 304 -23.87 -2.96 7.63
CA ALA A 304 -23.18 -4.17 8.09
C ALA A 304 -22.94 -4.21 9.61
N GLY A 305 -23.29 -3.15 10.34
CA GLY A 305 -23.10 -3.07 11.80
C GLY A 305 -21.63 -2.87 12.23
N LEU A 306 -20.78 -2.45 11.33
CA LEU A 306 -19.34 -2.24 11.56
C LEU A 306 -19.00 -0.80 11.95
N LEU A 307 -19.89 0.14 11.63
CA LEU A 307 -19.74 1.56 11.95
C LEU A 307 -21.02 2.06 12.61
N ALA A 308 -20.90 2.88 13.66
CA ALA A 308 -22.06 3.55 14.27
C ALA A 308 -22.71 4.55 13.29
N ARG A 309 -24.01 4.78 13.47
CA ARG A 309 -24.80 5.73 12.66
C ARG A 309 -24.34 7.17 12.88
#